data_3fa32f2c811b54406ed5d6a76f5dd6ab
#
_entry.id   3fa32f2c811b54406ed5d6a76f5dd6ab
#
_cell.length_a   1.000
_cell.length_b   1.000
_cell.length_c   1.000
_cell.angle_alpha   90.00
_cell.angle_beta   90.00
_cell.angle_gamma   90.00
#
_symmetry.space_group_name_H-M   'P 1'
#
loop_
_entity.id
_entity.type
_entity.pdbx_description
1 polymer ?
#
loop_
_entity_poly.entity_id
_entity_poly.type
_entity_poly.pdbx_seq_one_letter_code
_entity_poly.pdbx_strand_id
1 'polypeptide(L)'
;MKIFVITKKMLIIAAAVIFVVAEAVIIALSFSDGAVSPTSAMAQLEEYELEVLAGKKKELPVYSVERSDMKIAITVDAAWEDDKTQFILDTFDEYGVKATFFLCGYWTDKYPDDVKMIAERGHEIGNHSATHPHMNSISKEQMRKETVEYDDKIEKLAGKRCKVFRAPFGEYNDTVITTMRSLGYEVIQWDIDTIDTICKGGFWVNYL
;
A
#
# COMPACT_ATOMS: atom_id res chain seq x y z
N MET A 1 30.55 29.86 -34.75
CA MET A 1 30.98 28.95 -33.68
C MET A 1 30.02 29.15 -32.50
N LYS A 2 29.17 28.14 -32.19
CA LYS A 2 28.26 28.25 -31.04
C LYS A 2 29.03 27.79 -29.79
N ILE A 3 29.24 28.69 -28.84
CA ILE A 3 29.90 28.39 -27.56
C ILE A 3 28.82 27.81 -26.65
N PHE A 4 29.01 26.57 -26.22
CA PHE A 4 28.14 25.91 -25.25
C PHE A 4 28.66 26.24 -23.84
N VAL A 5 27.91 26.98 -23.05
CA VAL A 5 28.29 27.34 -21.68
C VAL A 5 27.68 26.34 -20.73
N ILE A 6 28.52 25.47 -20.14
CA ILE A 6 28.09 24.53 -19.09
C ILE A 6 27.96 25.30 -17.79
N THR A 7 26.75 25.41 -17.28
CA THR A 7 26.49 26.07 -15.99
C THR A 7 26.75 25.12 -14.82
N LYS A 8 27.03 25.68 -13.64
CA LYS A 8 27.21 24.91 -12.39
C LYS A 8 25.99 24.00 -12.08
N LYS A 9 24.80 24.46 -12.41
CA LYS A 9 23.55 23.68 -12.34
C LYS A 9 23.54 22.45 -13.25
N MET A 10 24.03 22.61 -14.48
CA MET A 10 24.11 21.47 -15.43
C MET A 10 25.13 20.40 -14.98
N LEU A 11 26.22 20.82 -14.32
CA LEU A 11 27.20 19.89 -13.76
C LEU A 11 26.63 19.11 -12.57
N ILE A 12 25.85 19.77 -11.69
CA ILE A 12 25.19 19.11 -10.55
C ILE A 12 24.15 18.10 -11.03
N ILE A 13 23.35 18.47 -12.02
CA ILE A 13 22.35 17.55 -12.62
C ILE A 13 23.03 16.37 -13.29
N ALA A 14 24.11 16.61 -14.06
CA ALA A 14 24.85 15.53 -14.70
C ALA A 14 25.50 14.58 -13.67
N ALA A 15 26.03 15.10 -12.56
CA ALA A 15 26.61 14.30 -11.49
C ALA A 15 25.53 13.46 -10.78
N ALA A 16 24.35 14.03 -10.51
CA ALA A 16 23.24 13.31 -9.92
C ALA A 16 22.72 12.18 -10.84
N VAL A 17 22.59 12.44 -12.15
CA VAL A 17 22.20 11.42 -13.13
C VAL A 17 23.24 10.30 -13.22
N ILE A 18 24.53 10.62 -13.21
CA ILE A 18 25.61 9.60 -13.24
C ILE A 18 25.57 8.76 -11.96
N PHE A 19 25.30 9.37 -10.81
CA PHE A 19 25.22 8.64 -9.55
C PHE A 19 24.03 7.66 -9.54
N VAL A 20 22.84 8.11 -9.95
CA VAL A 20 21.64 7.27 -10.06
C VAL A 20 21.84 6.12 -11.06
N VAL A 21 22.48 6.38 -12.22
CA VAL A 21 22.77 5.33 -13.19
C VAL A 21 23.82 4.34 -12.66
N ALA A 22 24.82 4.80 -11.91
CA ALA A 22 25.81 3.93 -11.30
C ALA A 22 25.20 3.02 -10.23
N GLU A 23 24.31 3.54 -9.39
CA GLU A 23 23.58 2.72 -8.42
C GLU A 23 22.63 1.73 -9.09
N ALA A 24 21.90 2.13 -10.12
CA ALA A 24 21.04 1.23 -10.89
C ALA A 24 21.84 0.10 -11.55
N VAL A 25 23.06 0.37 -12.06
CA VAL A 25 23.96 -0.64 -12.63
C VAL A 25 24.51 -1.57 -11.54
N ILE A 26 24.87 -1.03 -10.37
CA ILE A 26 25.33 -1.84 -9.22
C ILE A 26 24.21 -2.77 -8.75
N ILE A 27 23.00 -2.26 -8.62
CA ILE A 27 21.81 -3.03 -8.29
C ILE A 27 21.58 -4.11 -9.36
N ALA A 28 21.57 -3.77 -10.64
CA ALA A 28 21.38 -4.73 -11.74
C ALA A 28 22.47 -5.83 -11.78
N LEU A 29 23.71 -5.49 -11.46
CA LEU A 29 24.81 -6.46 -11.39
C LEU A 29 24.75 -7.34 -10.13
N SER A 30 24.20 -6.84 -9.03
CA SER A 30 23.97 -7.62 -7.81
C SER A 30 22.80 -8.61 -7.96
N PHE A 31 21.91 -8.41 -8.94
CA PHE A 31 20.74 -9.25 -9.22
C PHE A 31 20.97 -10.38 -10.21
N SER A 32 22.20 -10.58 -10.71
CA SER A 32 22.50 -11.70 -11.64
C SER A 32 22.46 -13.08 -11.00
N ASP A 33 22.40 -13.18 -9.66
CA ASP A 33 22.29 -14.43 -8.91
C ASP A 33 21.02 -14.48 -8.03
N GLY A 34 19.84 -14.55 -8.66
CA GLY A 34 18.60 -15.02 -8.01
C GLY A 34 17.96 -14.09 -6.98
N ALA A 35 18.14 -12.80 -7.06
CA ALA A 35 17.63 -11.84 -6.11
C ALA A 35 16.24 -11.32 -6.43
N VAL A 36 15.51 -11.06 -5.37
CA VAL A 36 14.13 -10.57 -5.26
C VAL A 36 13.93 -9.30 -6.08
N SER A 37 12.92 -9.28 -6.94
CA SER A 37 12.46 -8.03 -7.57
C SER A 37 12.13 -7.00 -6.48
N PRO A 38 12.51 -5.73 -6.64
CA PRO A 38 12.05 -4.68 -5.74
C PRO A 38 10.52 -4.74 -5.68
N THR A 39 9.96 -4.61 -4.48
CA THR A 39 8.51 -4.59 -4.32
C THR A 39 7.94 -3.47 -5.18
N SER A 40 6.72 -3.62 -5.70
CA SER A 40 6.06 -2.60 -6.53
C SER A 40 6.08 -1.22 -5.85
N ALA A 41 6.04 -1.18 -4.53
CA ALA A 41 6.15 0.03 -3.72
C ALA A 41 7.51 0.74 -3.86
N MET A 42 8.63 0.03 -3.88
CA MET A 42 9.96 0.64 -4.07
C MET A 42 10.12 1.22 -5.48
N ALA A 43 9.67 0.50 -6.50
CA ALA A 43 9.70 1.01 -7.88
C ALA A 43 8.85 2.29 -8.05
N GLN A 44 7.72 2.38 -7.36
CA GLN A 44 6.86 3.56 -7.37
C GLN A 44 7.47 4.75 -6.61
N LEU A 45 8.24 4.50 -5.55
CA LEU A 45 8.98 5.55 -4.84
C LEU A 45 10.08 6.16 -5.72
N GLU A 46 10.84 5.34 -6.43
CA GLU A 46 11.86 5.82 -7.37
C GLU A 46 11.25 6.66 -8.50
N GLU A 47 10.14 6.20 -9.09
CA GLU A 47 9.41 6.97 -10.10
C GLU A 47 8.89 8.30 -9.54
N TYR A 48 8.37 8.30 -8.31
CA TYR A 48 7.93 9.49 -7.62
C TYR A 48 9.07 10.50 -7.42
N GLU A 49 10.23 10.06 -6.95
CA GLU A 49 11.39 10.95 -6.76
C GLU A 49 11.85 11.60 -8.07
N LEU A 50 11.86 10.83 -9.16
CA LEU A 50 12.20 11.35 -10.49
C LEU A 50 11.21 12.40 -10.98
N GLU A 51 9.90 12.22 -10.75
CA GLU A 51 8.89 13.19 -11.16
C GLU A 51 8.86 14.44 -10.28
N VAL A 52 9.13 14.31 -8.98
CA VAL A 52 9.31 15.45 -8.07
C VAL A 52 10.49 16.32 -8.52
N LEU A 53 11.60 15.69 -8.91
CA LEU A 53 12.75 16.39 -9.47
C LEU A 53 12.43 17.09 -10.81
N ALA A 54 11.49 16.55 -11.57
CA ALA A 54 10.97 17.15 -12.79
C ALA A 54 9.94 18.27 -12.55
N GLY A 55 9.61 18.58 -11.30
CA GLY A 55 8.65 19.64 -10.90
C GLY A 55 7.19 19.25 -11.04
N LYS A 56 6.87 17.98 -11.24
CA LYS A 56 5.48 17.48 -11.22
C LYS A 56 5.08 17.14 -9.79
N LYS A 57 3.97 17.73 -9.33
CA LYS A 57 3.38 17.35 -8.04
C LYS A 57 2.57 16.06 -8.26
N LYS A 58 2.96 15.00 -7.59
CA LYS A 58 2.20 13.75 -7.53
C LYS A 58 1.31 13.67 -6.29
N GLU A 59 0.23 12.94 -6.41
CA GLU A 59 -0.59 12.54 -5.27
C GLU A 59 0.05 11.32 -4.59
N LEU A 60 0.15 11.36 -3.26
CA LEU A 60 0.72 10.27 -2.46
C LEU A 60 -0.29 9.68 -1.52
N PRO A 61 -0.25 8.36 -1.28
CA PRO A 61 -0.93 7.74 -0.16
C PRO A 61 -0.22 8.11 1.16
N VAL A 62 -0.84 7.78 2.27
CA VAL A 62 -0.23 7.89 3.59
C VAL A 62 0.65 6.66 3.82
N TYR A 63 1.96 6.87 3.94
CA TYR A 63 2.94 5.83 4.28
C TYR A 63 3.18 5.77 5.79
N SER A 64 3.30 6.94 6.40
CA SER A 64 3.56 7.10 7.82
C SER A 64 2.95 8.41 8.33
N VAL A 65 2.82 8.52 9.65
CA VAL A 65 2.35 9.74 10.31
C VAL A 65 3.48 10.27 11.19
N GLU A 66 3.91 11.52 10.94
CA GLU A 66 4.89 12.18 11.78
C GLU A 66 4.33 12.38 13.20
N ARG A 67 4.99 11.78 14.19
CA ARG A 67 4.57 11.78 15.58
C ARG A 67 5.77 12.00 16.50
N SER A 68 5.52 12.62 17.65
CA SER A 68 6.54 12.79 18.71
C SER A 68 6.55 11.66 19.74
N ASP A 69 5.53 10.78 19.73
CA ASP A 69 5.43 9.61 20.59
C ASP A 69 5.89 8.32 19.83
N MET A 70 6.41 7.37 20.58
CA MET A 70 6.91 6.10 20.03
C MET A 70 5.73 5.13 19.78
N LYS A 71 4.87 5.46 18.83
CA LYS A 71 3.75 4.60 18.43
C LYS A 71 3.89 4.16 16.98
N ILE A 72 3.48 2.94 16.73
CA ILE A 72 3.33 2.36 15.38
C ILE A 72 1.87 2.01 15.17
N ALA A 73 1.43 2.00 13.91
CA ALA A 73 0.16 1.42 13.51
C ALA A 73 0.43 0.06 12.85
N ILE A 74 -0.31 -0.97 13.28
CA ILE A 74 -0.23 -2.30 12.68
C ILE A 74 -1.39 -2.45 11.72
N THR A 75 -1.10 -2.96 10.52
CA THR A 75 -2.10 -3.24 9.50
C THR A 75 -1.97 -4.66 8.99
N VAL A 76 -3.08 -5.29 8.65
CA VAL A 76 -3.15 -6.66 8.14
C VAL A 76 -3.96 -6.65 6.86
N ASP A 77 -3.43 -7.19 5.79
CA ASP A 77 -4.14 -7.38 4.53
C ASP A 77 -4.67 -8.83 4.45
N ALA A 78 -5.98 -9.00 4.28
CA ALA A 78 -6.61 -10.31 4.21
C ALA A 78 -7.30 -10.51 2.85
N ALA A 79 -6.69 -11.36 2.04
CA ALA A 79 -7.13 -11.62 0.68
C ALA A 79 -7.27 -13.12 0.34
N TRP A 80 -6.65 -14.04 1.07
CA TRP A 80 -6.59 -15.45 0.66
C TRP A 80 -7.28 -16.41 1.62
N GLU A 81 -6.65 -16.75 2.74
CA GLU A 81 -7.11 -17.75 3.70
C GLU A 81 -7.39 -17.10 5.07
N ASP A 82 -8.00 -17.82 6.00
CA ASP A 82 -8.34 -17.33 7.34
C ASP A 82 -7.69 -18.13 8.48
N ASP A 83 -6.83 -19.10 8.15
CA ASP A 83 -6.25 -20.06 9.08
C ASP A 83 -5.45 -19.43 10.24
N LYS A 84 -5.12 -18.14 10.14
CA LYS A 84 -4.42 -17.38 11.18
C LYS A 84 -5.25 -16.25 11.79
N THR A 85 -6.42 -15.92 11.25
CA THR A 85 -7.22 -14.78 11.71
C THR A 85 -7.49 -14.85 13.21
N GLN A 86 -7.98 -15.98 13.71
CA GLN A 86 -8.22 -16.17 15.14
C GLN A 86 -6.93 -16.01 15.97
N PHE A 87 -5.81 -16.60 15.54
CA PHE A 87 -4.54 -16.51 16.24
C PHE A 87 -4.02 -15.07 16.33
N ILE A 88 -4.13 -14.30 15.23
CA ILE A 88 -3.72 -12.89 15.18
C ILE A 88 -4.59 -12.07 16.14
N LEU A 89 -5.91 -12.27 16.12
CA LEU A 89 -6.83 -11.55 16.98
C LEU A 89 -6.59 -11.88 18.46
N ASP A 90 -6.36 -13.13 18.80
CA ASP A 90 -6.05 -13.55 20.17
C ASP A 90 -4.72 -12.94 20.65
N THR A 91 -3.72 -12.89 19.78
CA THR A 91 -2.44 -12.24 20.08
C THR A 91 -2.62 -10.75 20.30
N PHE A 92 -3.39 -10.05 19.44
CA PHE A 92 -3.65 -8.63 19.61
C PHE A 92 -4.43 -8.34 20.91
N ASP A 93 -5.37 -9.19 21.29
CA ASP A 93 -6.09 -9.03 22.57
C ASP A 93 -5.16 -9.26 23.77
N GLU A 94 -4.27 -10.26 23.72
CA GLU A 94 -3.28 -10.54 24.77
C GLU A 94 -2.38 -9.32 25.04
N TYR A 95 -1.94 -8.62 23.99
CA TYR A 95 -1.08 -7.44 24.09
C TYR A 95 -1.84 -6.11 24.12
N GLY A 96 -3.16 -6.13 24.12
CA GLY A 96 -3.99 -4.91 24.11
C GLY A 96 -3.82 -4.04 22.87
N VAL A 97 -3.46 -4.66 21.75
CA VAL A 97 -3.20 -3.99 20.46
C VAL A 97 -4.49 -3.90 19.64
N LYS A 98 -4.71 -2.76 19.00
CA LYS A 98 -5.72 -2.62 17.95
C LYS A 98 -5.03 -2.31 16.63
N ALA A 99 -5.52 -2.94 15.56
CA ALA A 99 -4.96 -2.88 14.21
C ALA A 99 -6.03 -2.50 13.20
N THR A 100 -5.61 -2.18 11.98
CA THR A 100 -6.49 -1.99 10.83
C THR A 100 -6.37 -3.21 9.90
N PHE A 101 -7.49 -3.85 9.60
CA PHE A 101 -7.56 -4.98 8.68
C PHE A 101 -8.10 -4.52 7.34
N PHE A 102 -7.28 -4.57 6.29
CA PHE A 102 -7.71 -4.32 4.91
C PHE A 102 -8.22 -5.61 4.30
N LEU A 103 -9.54 -5.74 4.21
CA LEU A 103 -10.21 -6.96 3.79
C LEU A 103 -10.61 -6.89 2.32
N CYS A 104 -10.32 -7.95 1.57
CA CYS A 104 -10.80 -8.11 0.20
C CYS A 104 -12.24 -8.63 0.17
N GLY A 105 -13.02 -8.24 -0.85
CA GLY A 105 -14.43 -8.58 -0.93
C GLY A 105 -14.71 -10.07 -1.01
N TYR A 106 -13.95 -10.81 -1.82
CA TYR A 106 -14.13 -12.26 -1.91
C TYR A 106 -13.72 -12.99 -0.62
N TRP A 107 -12.74 -12.46 0.15
CA TRP A 107 -12.41 -12.97 1.48
C TRP A 107 -13.57 -12.72 2.46
N THR A 108 -14.12 -11.52 2.42
CA THR A 108 -15.31 -11.15 3.21
C THR A 108 -16.51 -12.05 2.92
N ASP A 109 -16.74 -12.41 1.66
CA ASP A 109 -17.81 -13.33 1.26
C ASP A 109 -17.60 -14.73 1.81
N LYS A 110 -16.35 -15.18 1.84
CA LYS A 110 -15.99 -16.51 2.30
C LYS A 110 -15.99 -16.63 3.83
N TYR A 111 -15.62 -15.55 4.53
CA TYR A 111 -15.41 -15.53 5.98
C TYR A 111 -16.18 -14.39 6.68
N PRO A 112 -17.52 -14.32 6.53
CA PRO A 112 -18.31 -13.22 7.09
C PRO A 112 -18.30 -13.18 8.63
N ASP A 113 -18.09 -14.30 9.29
CA ASP A 113 -18.04 -14.35 10.76
C ASP A 113 -16.71 -13.81 11.28
N ASP A 114 -15.60 -13.96 10.54
CA ASP A 114 -14.32 -13.32 10.88
C ASP A 114 -14.40 -11.81 10.74
N VAL A 115 -15.11 -11.29 9.73
CA VAL A 115 -15.36 -9.84 9.60
C VAL A 115 -16.06 -9.29 10.84
N LYS A 116 -17.10 -9.97 11.33
CA LYS A 116 -17.79 -9.58 12.56
C LYS A 116 -16.87 -9.65 13.77
N MET A 117 -16.12 -10.72 13.90
CA MET A 117 -15.18 -10.93 15.00
C MET A 117 -14.11 -9.84 15.04
N ILE A 118 -13.54 -9.46 13.90
CA ILE A 118 -12.58 -8.35 13.76
C ILE A 118 -13.23 -7.04 14.27
N ALA A 119 -14.45 -6.74 13.82
CA ALA A 119 -15.15 -5.54 14.24
C ALA A 119 -15.54 -5.55 15.73
N GLU A 120 -16.05 -6.66 16.26
CA GLU A 120 -16.48 -6.83 17.65
C GLU A 120 -15.30 -6.72 18.63
N ARG A 121 -14.11 -7.18 18.22
CA ARG A 121 -12.87 -7.01 18.99
C ARG A 121 -12.30 -5.60 18.89
N GLY A 122 -12.97 -4.67 18.18
CA GLY A 122 -12.64 -3.25 18.14
C GLY A 122 -11.47 -2.88 17.22
N HIS A 123 -11.18 -3.73 16.24
CA HIS A 123 -10.25 -3.40 15.16
C HIS A 123 -10.93 -2.54 14.11
N GLU A 124 -10.14 -1.78 13.36
CA GLU A 124 -10.63 -1.04 12.20
C GLU A 124 -10.67 -1.97 10.97
N ILE A 125 -11.69 -1.80 10.13
CA ILE A 125 -11.78 -2.46 8.83
C ILE A 125 -11.56 -1.42 7.75
N GLY A 126 -10.57 -1.68 6.89
CA GLY A 126 -10.26 -0.95 5.67
C GLY A 126 -10.70 -1.72 4.43
N ASN A 127 -10.87 -0.99 3.34
CA ASN A 127 -11.26 -1.51 2.05
C ASN A 127 -10.01 -1.95 1.26
N HIS A 128 -10.00 -3.21 0.78
CA HIS A 128 -8.93 -3.75 -0.07
C HIS A 128 -9.47 -4.21 -1.44
N SER A 129 -10.48 -3.48 -1.96
CA SER A 129 -11.26 -3.78 -3.16
C SER A 129 -12.14 -5.04 -3.05
N ALA A 130 -13.07 -5.20 -3.99
CA ALA A 130 -13.95 -6.36 -4.04
C ALA A 130 -13.23 -7.60 -4.58
N THR A 131 -12.46 -7.47 -5.66
CA THR A 131 -11.89 -8.60 -6.42
C THR A 131 -10.37 -8.59 -6.55
N HIS A 132 -9.67 -7.71 -5.81
CA HIS A 132 -8.21 -7.58 -5.81
C HIS A 132 -7.59 -7.32 -7.19
N PRO A 133 -8.12 -6.37 -7.99
CA PRO A 133 -7.60 -6.07 -9.32
C PRO A 133 -6.35 -5.19 -9.26
N HIS A 134 -5.61 -5.15 -10.36
CA HIS A 134 -4.58 -4.12 -10.58
C HIS A 134 -5.25 -2.75 -10.77
N MET A 135 -5.31 -1.93 -9.72
CA MET A 135 -6.03 -0.66 -9.71
C MET A 135 -5.53 0.32 -10.78
N ASN A 136 -4.24 0.29 -11.10
CA ASN A 136 -3.65 1.12 -12.15
C ASN A 136 -4.16 0.76 -13.57
N SER A 137 -4.73 -0.42 -13.75
CA SER A 137 -5.14 -0.97 -15.05
C SER A 137 -6.64 -0.87 -15.32
N ILE A 138 -7.43 -0.40 -14.35
CA ILE A 138 -8.89 -0.31 -14.46
C ILE A 138 -9.38 1.15 -14.53
N SER A 139 -10.57 1.35 -15.09
CA SER A 139 -11.18 2.68 -15.20
C SER A 139 -11.65 3.20 -13.83
N LYS A 140 -11.85 4.53 -13.73
CA LYS A 140 -12.42 5.16 -12.51
C LYS A 140 -13.78 4.57 -12.14
N GLU A 141 -14.61 4.25 -13.12
CA GLU A 141 -15.91 3.63 -12.87
C GLU A 141 -15.75 2.22 -12.29
N GLN A 142 -14.81 1.43 -12.80
CA GLN A 142 -14.49 0.13 -12.24
C GLN A 142 -13.89 0.25 -10.84
N MET A 143 -12.98 1.22 -10.61
CA MET A 143 -12.46 1.51 -9.25
C MET A 143 -13.58 1.80 -8.27
N ARG A 144 -14.57 2.63 -8.68
CA ARG A 144 -15.73 2.95 -7.87
C ARG A 144 -16.56 1.70 -7.55
N LYS A 145 -16.80 0.86 -8.53
CA LYS A 145 -17.53 -0.40 -8.35
C LYS A 145 -16.80 -1.31 -7.36
N GLU A 146 -15.49 -1.50 -7.53
CA GLU A 146 -14.64 -2.30 -6.66
C GLU A 146 -14.65 -1.86 -5.18
N THR A 147 -14.91 -0.59 -4.92
CA THR A 147 -14.83 -0.04 -3.56
C THR A 147 -16.19 0.18 -2.92
N VAL A 148 -17.14 0.83 -3.63
CA VAL A 148 -18.43 1.22 -3.02
C VAL A 148 -19.36 0.02 -2.78
N GLU A 149 -19.46 -0.90 -3.75
CA GLU A 149 -20.27 -2.11 -3.58
C GLU A 149 -19.74 -3.01 -2.46
N TYR A 150 -18.43 -3.04 -2.26
CA TYR A 150 -17.81 -3.73 -1.15
C TYR A 150 -18.16 -3.10 0.20
N ASP A 151 -18.11 -1.76 0.31
CA ASP A 151 -18.43 -1.06 1.55
C ASP A 151 -19.86 -1.28 2.03
N ASP A 152 -20.81 -1.39 1.11
CA ASP A 152 -22.21 -1.72 1.45
C ASP A 152 -22.32 -3.08 2.13
N LYS A 153 -21.43 -4.00 1.81
CA LYS A 153 -21.33 -5.32 2.43
C LYS A 153 -20.68 -5.24 3.81
N ILE A 154 -19.57 -4.52 3.93
CA ILE A 154 -18.89 -4.32 5.22
C ILE A 154 -19.81 -3.59 6.21
N GLU A 155 -20.54 -2.58 5.77
CA GLU A 155 -21.48 -1.86 6.64
C GLU A 155 -22.55 -2.81 7.22
N LYS A 156 -23.05 -3.77 6.44
CA LYS A 156 -24.01 -4.78 6.92
C LYS A 156 -23.41 -5.75 7.93
N LEU A 157 -22.13 -6.12 7.79
CA LEU A 157 -21.48 -7.10 8.65
C LEU A 157 -20.88 -6.47 9.91
N ALA A 158 -20.25 -5.32 9.78
CA ALA A 158 -19.48 -4.65 10.83
C ALA A 158 -20.14 -3.38 11.38
N GLY A 159 -21.28 -2.96 10.82
CA GLY A 159 -22.04 -1.78 11.27
C GLY A 159 -21.39 -0.43 10.92
N LYS A 160 -20.30 -0.43 10.14
CA LYS A 160 -19.55 0.78 9.76
C LYS A 160 -19.01 0.65 8.34
N ARG A 161 -18.99 1.75 7.61
CA ARG A 161 -18.28 1.85 6.32
C ARG A 161 -16.78 2.05 6.53
N CYS A 162 -15.99 1.57 5.59
CA CYS A 162 -14.56 1.82 5.59
C CYS A 162 -14.26 3.31 5.36
N LYS A 163 -13.23 3.82 6.01
CA LYS A 163 -12.71 5.17 5.81
C LYS A 163 -11.34 5.17 5.15
N VAL A 164 -10.68 4.03 5.20
CA VAL A 164 -9.35 3.83 4.66
C VAL A 164 -9.39 2.78 3.56
N PHE A 165 -8.57 2.99 2.54
CA PHE A 165 -8.43 2.09 1.40
C PHE A 165 -6.95 1.77 1.21
N ARG A 166 -6.64 0.52 0.91
CA ARG A 166 -5.32 0.09 0.44
C ARG A 166 -5.47 -0.56 -0.92
N ALA A 167 -4.67 -0.10 -1.88
CA ALA A 167 -4.69 -0.66 -3.21
C ALA A 167 -4.09 -2.08 -3.21
N PRO A 168 -4.74 -3.06 -3.88
CA PRO A 168 -4.14 -4.35 -4.15
C PRO A 168 -2.73 -4.23 -4.73
N PHE A 169 -1.84 -5.13 -4.33
CA PHE A 169 -0.42 -5.15 -4.72
C PHE A 169 0.39 -3.92 -4.32
N GLY A 170 -0.18 -2.99 -3.53
CA GLY A 170 0.41 -1.69 -3.24
C GLY A 170 0.49 -0.75 -4.45
N GLU A 171 -0.18 -1.06 -5.54
CA GLU A 171 -0.13 -0.31 -6.79
C GLU A 171 -1.03 0.93 -6.76
N TYR A 172 -0.48 2.08 -7.06
CA TYR A 172 -1.24 3.33 -7.16
C TYR A 172 -0.68 4.26 -8.24
N ASN A 173 -1.48 5.21 -8.65
CA ASN A 173 -1.12 6.39 -9.42
C ASN A 173 -2.05 7.54 -9.01
N ASP A 174 -1.84 8.75 -9.56
CA ASP A 174 -2.66 9.92 -9.23
C ASP A 174 -4.15 9.68 -9.48
N THR A 175 -4.49 8.89 -10.50
CA THR A 175 -5.89 8.56 -10.82
C THR A 175 -6.51 7.68 -9.72
N VAL A 176 -5.78 6.68 -9.22
CA VAL A 176 -6.24 5.83 -8.11
C VAL A 176 -6.46 6.68 -6.86
N ILE A 177 -5.43 7.44 -6.44
CA ILE A 177 -5.49 8.23 -5.22
C ILE A 177 -6.61 9.27 -5.27
N THR A 178 -6.69 10.05 -6.35
CA THR A 178 -7.72 11.08 -6.49
C THR A 178 -9.12 10.48 -6.58
N THR A 179 -9.27 9.32 -7.21
CA THR A 179 -10.56 8.62 -7.27
C THR A 179 -10.97 8.14 -5.88
N MET A 180 -10.10 7.47 -5.14
CA MET A 180 -10.41 6.99 -3.79
C MET A 180 -10.73 8.15 -2.84
N ARG A 181 -9.95 9.23 -2.85
CA ARG A 181 -10.24 10.43 -2.05
C ARG A 181 -11.58 11.07 -2.42
N SER A 182 -11.93 11.10 -3.71
CA SER A 182 -13.25 11.62 -4.14
C SER A 182 -14.42 10.76 -3.65
N LEU A 183 -14.18 9.50 -3.30
CA LEU A 183 -15.15 8.57 -2.71
C LEU A 183 -15.15 8.61 -1.17
N GLY A 184 -14.27 9.42 -0.57
CA GLY A 184 -14.22 9.62 0.89
C GLY A 184 -13.24 8.70 1.62
N TYR A 185 -12.34 8.01 0.90
CA TYR A 185 -11.29 7.21 1.52
C TYR A 185 -9.98 7.98 1.66
N GLU A 186 -9.27 7.74 2.77
CA GLU A 186 -7.83 7.96 2.80
C GLU A 186 -7.12 6.73 2.24
N VAL A 187 -6.13 6.98 1.38
CA VAL A 187 -5.34 5.91 0.76
C VAL A 187 -4.13 5.63 1.64
N ILE A 188 -4.04 4.42 2.14
CA ILE A 188 -3.01 4.00 3.11
C ILE A 188 -2.06 3.02 2.42
N GLN A 189 -0.78 3.27 2.61
CA GLN A 189 0.31 2.38 2.20
C GLN A 189 1.01 1.85 3.45
N TRP A 190 2.21 1.33 3.35
CA TRP A 190 3.05 0.91 4.47
C TRP A 190 4.46 1.48 4.33
N ASP A 191 5.12 1.70 5.45
CA ASP A 191 6.50 2.13 5.53
C ASP A 191 7.44 0.92 5.75
N ILE A 192 6.99 -0.03 6.58
CA ILE A 192 7.70 -1.27 6.86
C ILE A 192 6.85 -2.46 6.42
N ASP A 193 7.40 -3.30 5.55
CA ASP A 193 6.82 -4.55 5.10
C ASP A 193 7.47 -5.71 5.86
N THR A 194 6.67 -6.59 6.44
CA THR A 194 7.16 -7.79 7.15
C THR A 194 7.62 -8.89 6.19
N ILE A 195 7.27 -8.78 4.90
CA ILE A 195 7.62 -9.75 3.84
C ILE A 195 7.13 -11.17 4.16
N ASP A 196 6.15 -11.31 5.00
CA ASP A 196 5.59 -12.59 5.44
C ASP A 196 4.86 -13.35 4.32
N THR A 197 4.47 -12.68 3.23
CA THR A 197 3.94 -13.32 2.03
C THR A 197 4.92 -14.22 1.29
N ILE A 198 6.21 -14.00 1.47
CA ILE A 198 7.28 -14.83 0.88
C ILE A 198 7.56 -16.04 1.75
N CYS A 199 7.23 -15.99 3.03
CA CYS A 199 7.35 -17.11 3.95
C CYS A 199 6.20 -18.08 3.70
N LYS A 200 6.49 -19.34 3.39
CA LYS A 200 5.47 -20.38 3.21
C LYS A 200 4.52 -20.42 4.42
N GLY A 201 3.27 -20.01 4.23
CA GLY A 201 2.24 -19.94 5.27
C GLY A 201 2.11 -18.57 5.96
N GLY A 202 2.63 -17.49 5.36
CA GLY A 202 2.59 -16.16 5.93
C GLY A 202 1.30 -15.38 5.71
N PHE A 203 0.96 -14.58 6.70
CA PHE A 203 -0.01 -13.50 6.63
C PHE A 203 0.70 -12.19 6.26
N TRP A 204 -0.02 -11.30 5.59
CA TRP A 204 0.46 -9.95 5.33
C TRP A 204 0.25 -9.09 6.58
N VAL A 205 1.30 -8.86 7.34
CA VAL A 205 1.27 -7.89 8.43
C VAL A 205 2.21 -6.74 8.08
N ASN A 206 1.65 -5.55 7.90
CA ASN A 206 2.41 -4.36 7.56
C ASN A 206 2.35 -3.36 8.72
N TYR A 207 3.44 -2.63 8.96
CA TYR A 207 3.54 -1.56 9.93
C TYR A 207 3.51 -0.20 9.23
N LEU A 208 2.82 0.76 9.81
CA LEU A 208 2.82 2.17 9.41
C LEU A 208 3.71 3.00 10.31
#